data_db1cecfe6b900080bb38d96b46c6d1ce
#
_entry.id   db1cecfe6b900080bb38d96b46c6d1ce
#
_cell.length_a   1.000
_cell.length_b   1.000
_cell.length_c   1.000
_cell.angle_alpha   90.00
_cell.angle_beta   90.00
_cell.angle_gamma   90.00
#
_symmetry.space_group_name_H-M   'P 1'
#
loop_
_entity.id
_entity.type
_entity.pdbx_description
1 polymer ?
#
loop_
_entity_poly.entity_id
_entity_poly.type
_entity_poly.pdbx_seq_one_letter_code
_entity_poly.pdbx_strand_id
1 'polypeptide(L)'
;MTPEFFPENINLISTKRYLVEKSKFFLNGFDSFNIADHVADDQERVFNNRKKLVKYYNLPSEPRYLDQIHSGKCLSFNSLECEGDALYTNKKNEVCAILTADCLPIFITDTLGQEVAVIHAGWKGLLKGVIEQTIKSFDSQNLVAHF
;
A
#
# COMPACT_ATOMS: atom_id res chain seq x y z
N MET A 1 2.11 -6.68 -11.24
CA MET A 1 3.31 -6.66 -12.11
C MET A 1 3.73 -5.21 -12.20
N THR A 2 4.99 -4.90 -11.90
CA THR A 2 5.52 -3.53 -11.98
C THR A 2 5.43 -3.04 -13.41
N PRO A 3 4.89 -1.83 -13.69
CA PRO A 3 4.81 -1.28 -15.04
C PRO A 3 6.21 -1.08 -15.66
N GLU A 4 6.34 -1.25 -16.98
CA GLU A 4 7.61 -1.13 -17.71
C GLU A 4 8.24 0.26 -17.60
N PHE A 5 7.44 1.30 -17.36
CA PHE A 5 7.92 2.68 -17.20
C PHE A 5 8.38 3.01 -15.77
N PHE A 6 8.26 2.06 -14.83
CA PHE A 6 8.84 2.21 -13.49
C PHE A 6 10.31 1.81 -13.51
N PRO A 7 11.15 2.44 -12.66
CA PRO A 7 12.54 2.03 -12.50
C PRO A 7 12.67 0.55 -12.11
N GLU A 8 13.67 -0.15 -12.66
CA GLU A 8 13.88 -1.59 -12.44
C GLU A 8 14.11 -1.98 -10.97
N ASN A 9 14.59 -1.04 -10.16
CA ASN A 9 14.82 -1.23 -8.73
C ASN A 9 13.55 -1.06 -7.87
N ILE A 10 12.39 -0.75 -8.49
CA ILE A 10 11.11 -0.61 -7.82
C ILE A 10 10.26 -1.86 -8.03
N ASN A 11 9.78 -2.44 -6.93
CA ASN A 11 8.81 -3.52 -6.96
C ASN A 11 7.42 -3.00 -6.54
N LEU A 12 6.48 -2.99 -7.49
CA LEU A 12 5.09 -2.68 -7.25
C LEU A 12 4.30 -4.00 -7.15
N ILE A 13 3.57 -4.17 -6.05
CA ILE A 13 2.77 -5.37 -5.80
C ILE A 13 1.33 -4.97 -5.53
N SER A 14 0.42 -5.44 -6.37
CA SER A 14 -1.00 -5.44 -6.10
C SER A 14 -1.43 -6.86 -5.77
N THR A 15 -1.92 -7.07 -4.56
CA THR A 15 -2.35 -8.40 -4.12
C THR A 15 -3.72 -8.75 -4.70
N LYS A 16 -3.90 -10.02 -5.03
CA LYS A 16 -5.22 -10.53 -5.39
C LYS A 16 -5.98 -10.92 -4.12
N ARG A 17 -7.29 -11.04 -4.24
CA ARG A 17 -8.16 -11.55 -3.17
C ARG A 17 -7.72 -12.94 -2.66
N TYR A 18 -6.99 -13.70 -3.48
CA TYR A 18 -6.48 -15.04 -3.16
C TYR A 18 -4.99 -15.09 -3.47
N LEU A 19 -4.19 -15.58 -2.54
CA LEU A 19 -2.76 -15.78 -2.76
C LEU A 19 -2.48 -17.07 -3.55
N VAL A 20 -3.29 -18.10 -3.33
CA VAL A 20 -3.18 -19.42 -4.00
C VAL A 20 -4.58 -19.82 -4.48
N GLU A 21 -4.66 -20.58 -5.57
CA GLU A 21 -5.94 -20.91 -6.21
C GLU A 21 -7.04 -21.39 -5.24
N LYS A 22 -8.19 -20.78 -5.44
CA LYS A 22 -9.57 -21.06 -4.98
C LYS A 22 -9.76 -22.21 -4.00
N SER A 23 -10.02 -21.90 -2.75
CA SER A 23 -10.90 -22.74 -1.97
C SER A 23 -12.34 -22.54 -2.49
N LYS A 24 -13.04 -23.63 -2.81
CA LYS A 24 -14.36 -23.60 -3.47
C LYS A 24 -15.52 -23.21 -2.55
N PHE A 25 -15.27 -22.95 -1.27
CA PHE A 25 -16.30 -22.66 -0.29
C PHE A 25 -15.92 -21.45 0.54
N PHE A 26 -16.70 -20.38 0.45
CA PHE A 26 -16.64 -19.23 1.32
C PHE A 26 -17.74 -19.34 2.36
N LEU A 27 -17.37 -19.49 3.62
CA LEU A 27 -18.31 -19.48 4.73
C LEU A 27 -18.61 -18.03 5.18
N ASN A 28 -17.69 -17.11 4.93
CA ASN A 28 -17.87 -15.69 5.20
C ASN A 28 -17.06 -14.85 4.18
N GLY A 29 -17.26 -13.53 4.18
CA GLY A 29 -16.58 -12.60 3.25
C GLY A 29 -15.06 -12.53 3.42
N PHE A 30 -14.51 -13.08 4.50
CA PHE A 30 -13.08 -13.01 4.85
C PHE A 30 -12.31 -14.32 4.60
N ASP A 31 -12.96 -15.39 4.14
CA ASP A 31 -12.34 -16.72 3.88
C ASP A 31 -11.34 -16.74 2.71
N SER A 32 -10.94 -15.56 2.26
CA SER A 32 -9.93 -15.34 1.23
C SER A 32 -8.58 -15.00 1.86
N PHE A 33 -7.88 -14.04 1.31
CA PHE A 33 -6.60 -13.55 1.81
C PHE A 33 -6.75 -12.16 2.42
N ASN A 34 -7.64 -12.02 3.41
CA ASN A 34 -7.80 -10.74 4.10
C ASN A 34 -6.56 -10.39 4.93
N ILE A 35 -6.04 -9.17 4.73
CA ILE A 35 -4.90 -8.59 5.45
C ILE A 35 -5.28 -7.31 6.22
N ALA A 36 -6.57 -6.92 6.18
CA ALA A 36 -7.11 -5.78 6.91
C ALA A 36 -7.47 -6.19 8.35
N ASP A 37 -6.89 -5.50 9.32
CA ASP A 37 -7.07 -5.77 10.76
C ASP A 37 -8.17 -4.92 11.42
N HIS A 38 -8.66 -3.92 10.70
CA HIS A 38 -9.73 -3.01 11.14
C HIS A 38 -11.14 -3.48 10.76
N VAL A 39 -11.27 -4.67 10.18
CA VAL A 39 -12.55 -5.31 9.84
C VAL A 39 -12.86 -6.44 10.82
N ALA A 40 -14.12 -6.93 10.83
CA ALA A 40 -14.59 -7.96 11.76
C ALA A 40 -14.11 -9.38 11.37
N ASP A 41 -12.82 -9.53 11.04
CA ASP A 41 -12.18 -10.82 10.79
C ASP A 41 -11.40 -11.31 12.01
N ASP A 42 -11.05 -12.59 12.03
CA ASP A 42 -10.19 -13.20 13.05
C ASP A 42 -8.78 -12.60 12.98
N GLN A 43 -8.32 -12.00 14.08
CA GLN A 43 -7.05 -11.27 14.13
C GLN A 43 -5.84 -12.19 13.95
N GLU A 44 -5.91 -13.44 14.42
CA GLU A 44 -4.84 -14.42 14.22
C GLU A 44 -4.73 -14.80 12.73
N ARG A 45 -5.86 -14.96 12.05
CA ARG A 45 -5.91 -15.21 10.60
C ARG A 45 -5.30 -14.06 9.82
N VAL A 46 -5.66 -12.81 10.14
CA VAL A 46 -5.10 -11.60 9.50
C VAL A 46 -3.58 -11.54 9.70
N PHE A 47 -3.11 -11.75 10.92
CA PHE A 47 -1.68 -11.78 11.23
C PHE A 47 -0.94 -12.87 10.42
N ASN A 48 -1.50 -14.08 10.36
CA ASN A 48 -0.93 -15.17 9.58
C ASN A 48 -0.94 -14.87 8.08
N ASN A 49 -1.97 -14.19 7.56
CA ASN A 49 -2.02 -13.75 6.16
C ASN A 49 -0.96 -12.69 5.87
N ARG A 50 -0.73 -11.72 6.76
CA ARG A 50 0.36 -10.73 6.62
C ARG A 50 1.73 -11.40 6.57
N LYS A 51 1.99 -12.39 7.42
CA LYS A 51 3.22 -13.20 7.36
C LYS A 51 3.37 -13.99 6.05
N LYS A 52 2.27 -14.59 5.57
CA LYS A 52 2.27 -15.30 4.28
C LYS A 52 2.57 -14.34 3.12
N LEU A 53 2.05 -13.12 3.17
CA LEU A 53 2.31 -12.07 2.17
C LEU A 53 3.80 -11.77 2.07
N VAL A 54 4.45 -11.50 3.21
CA VAL A 54 5.89 -11.23 3.27
C VAL A 54 6.69 -12.37 2.63
N LYS A 55 6.37 -13.61 3.01
CA LYS A 55 7.05 -14.80 2.49
C LYS A 55 6.79 -15.04 1.01
N TYR A 56 5.54 -14.90 0.55
CA TYR A 56 5.12 -15.20 -0.81
C TYR A 56 5.75 -14.25 -1.83
N TYR A 57 5.80 -12.95 -1.49
CA TYR A 57 6.41 -11.94 -2.35
C TYR A 57 7.89 -11.68 -2.05
N ASN A 58 8.47 -12.43 -1.10
CA ASN A 58 9.86 -12.24 -0.67
C ASN A 58 10.18 -10.77 -0.33
N LEU A 59 9.29 -10.16 0.47
CA LEU A 59 9.44 -8.75 0.83
C LEU A 59 10.68 -8.55 1.71
N PRO A 60 11.43 -7.45 1.52
CA PRO A 60 12.65 -7.18 2.29
C PRO A 60 12.37 -6.81 3.76
N SER A 61 11.16 -6.37 4.07
CA SER A 61 10.69 -6.04 5.41
C SER A 61 9.19 -6.27 5.53
N GLU A 62 8.67 -6.22 6.76
CA GLU A 62 7.23 -6.17 6.97
C GLU A 62 6.65 -4.86 6.40
N PRO A 63 5.52 -4.92 5.66
CA PRO A 63 4.86 -3.74 5.16
C PRO A 63 4.37 -2.86 6.31
N ARG A 64 4.57 -1.55 6.18
CA ARG A 64 3.92 -0.59 7.05
C ARG A 64 2.55 -0.24 6.49
N TYR A 65 1.54 -0.40 7.33
CA TYR A 65 0.15 -0.01 7.08
C TYR A 65 -0.21 1.25 7.88
N LEU A 66 -1.26 1.95 7.45
CA LEU A 66 -1.79 3.13 8.10
C LEU A 66 -3.24 2.91 8.54
N ASP A 67 -3.67 3.67 9.53
CA ASP A 67 -5.08 3.86 9.86
C ASP A 67 -5.67 4.83 8.83
N GLN A 68 -6.25 4.27 7.76
CA GLN A 68 -6.77 5.03 6.62
C GLN A 68 -8.13 5.64 6.96
N ILE A 69 -8.18 6.95 7.06
CA ILE A 69 -9.36 7.73 7.50
C ILE A 69 -9.93 8.65 6.42
N HIS A 70 -9.56 8.43 5.17
CA HIS A 70 -9.93 9.26 4.02
C HIS A 70 -9.51 10.73 4.24
N SER A 71 -8.29 10.92 4.72
CA SER A 71 -7.64 12.22 4.92
C SER A 71 -6.89 12.69 3.67
N GLY A 72 -6.37 13.91 3.70
CA GLY A 72 -5.36 14.40 2.74
C GLY A 72 -3.93 14.18 3.19
N LYS A 73 -3.68 13.33 4.21
CA LYS A 73 -2.42 13.26 4.93
C LYS A 73 -1.49 12.21 4.34
N CYS A 74 -0.26 12.63 4.00
CA CYS A 74 0.85 11.75 3.66
C CYS A 74 1.80 11.68 4.86
N LEU A 75 2.16 10.47 5.26
CA LEU A 75 3.13 10.21 6.33
C LEU A 75 4.46 9.71 5.76
N SER A 76 5.56 10.13 6.35
CA SER A 76 6.85 9.47 6.14
C SER A 76 6.83 8.08 6.79
N PHE A 77 7.53 7.11 6.19
CA PHE A 77 7.61 5.72 6.69
C PHE A 77 8.04 5.62 8.17
N ASN A 78 8.86 6.51 8.65
CA ASN A 78 9.34 6.51 10.03
C ASN A 78 8.57 7.46 10.96
N SER A 79 7.44 8.02 10.53
CA SER A 79 6.56 8.81 11.39
C SER A 79 6.05 7.99 12.56
N LEU A 80 5.89 8.58 13.74
CA LEU A 80 5.22 7.96 14.88
C LEU A 80 3.69 7.99 14.75
N GLU A 81 3.18 8.81 13.84
CA GLU A 81 1.75 8.87 13.54
C GLU A 81 1.32 7.65 12.72
N CYS A 82 0.08 7.21 12.92
CA CYS A 82 -0.51 6.08 12.19
C CYS A 82 -1.67 6.51 11.28
N GLU A 83 -2.37 7.62 11.60
CA GLU A 83 -3.50 8.10 10.82
C GLU A 83 -3.08 8.85 9.57
N GLY A 84 -3.38 8.30 8.40
CA GLY A 84 -3.07 8.90 7.10
C GLY A 84 -3.54 8.03 5.95
N ASP A 85 -3.52 8.58 4.75
CA ASP A 85 -3.98 7.88 3.54
C ASP A 85 -2.91 7.82 2.45
N ALA A 86 -1.69 8.26 2.76
CA ALA A 86 -0.52 8.06 1.92
C ALA A 86 0.72 7.82 2.78
N LEU A 87 1.62 6.99 2.28
CA LEU A 87 2.87 6.64 2.92
C LEU A 87 4.02 6.82 1.94
N TYR A 88 5.04 7.56 2.36
CA TYR A 88 6.22 7.90 1.57
C TYR A 88 7.50 7.39 2.24
N THR A 89 8.48 6.98 1.43
CA THR A 89 9.85 6.72 1.88
C THR A 89 10.88 7.03 0.79
N ASN A 90 12.08 7.36 1.21
CA ASN A 90 13.29 7.45 0.39
C ASN A 90 14.37 6.45 0.83
N LYS A 91 13.98 5.40 1.56
CA LYS A 91 14.91 4.38 2.05
C LYS A 91 14.66 3.04 1.39
N LYS A 92 15.75 2.37 1.05
CA LYS A 92 15.71 1.00 0.51
C LYS A 92 15.17 0.02 1.55
N ASN A 93 14.47 -1.00 1.07
CA ASN A 93 13.92 -2.09 1.85
C ASN A 93 12.78 -1.70 2.80
N GLU A 94 12.27 -0.48 2.76
CA GLU A 94 11.04 -0.09 3.42
C GLU A 94 9.85 -0.38 2.50
N VAL A 95 8.87 -1.12 2.99
CA VAL A 95 7.70 -1.55 2.21
C VAL A 95 6.48 -0.73 2.62
N CYS A 96 6.15 0.28 1.82
CA CYS A 96 4.93 1.07 1.98
C CYS A 96 3.72 0.27 1.52
N ALA A 97 2.64 0.24 2.33
CA ALA A 97 1.42 -0.47 1.99
C ALA A 97 0.17 0.35 2.28
N ILE A 98 -0.82 0.22 1.42
CA ILE A 98 -2.19 0.69 1.63
C ILE A 98 -3.17 -0.46 1.42
N LEU A 99 -4.34 -0.36 1.99
CA LEU A 99 -5.44 -1.30 1.84
C LEU A 99 -6.55 -0.63 1.03
N THR A 100 -7.06 -1.31 0.01
CA THR A 100 -8.19 -0.82 -0.78
C THR A 100 -9.21 -1.92 -0.99
N ALA A 101 -10.49 -1.55 -1.01
CA ALA A 101 -11.58 -2.40 -1.43
C ALA A 101 -12.20 -1.86 -2.73
N ASP A 102 -12.54 -0.58 -2.75
CA ASP A 102 -13.21 0.13 -3.84
C ASP A 102 -12.56 1.48 -4.18
N CYS A 103 -11.70 2.00 -3.29
CA CYS A 103 -10.95 3.22 -3.56
C CYS A 103 -9.75 2.95 -4.47
N LEU A 104 -9.32 3.99 -5.20
CA LEU A 104 -8.22 3.89 -6.14
C LEU A 104 -6.86 3.83 -5.40
N PRO A 105 -6.03 2.80 -5.63
CA PRO A 105 -4.64 2.83 -5.21
C PRO A 105 -3.81 3.63 -6.20
N ILE A 106 -2.94 4.52 -5.71
CA ILE A 106 -1.96 5.21 -6.55
C ILE A 106 -0.57 4.92 -6.02
N PHE A 107 0.35 4.58 -6.92
CA PHE A 107 1.75 4.34 -6.65
C PHE A 107 2.56 5.42 -7.36
N ILE A 108 3.47 6.09 -6.63
CA ILE A 108 4.33 7.13 -7.18
C ILE A 108 5.78 6.77 -6.87
N THR A 109 6.67 6.99 -7.85
CA THR A 109 8.12 6.95 -7.65
C THR A 109 8.78 8.06 -8.46
N ASP A 110 9.98 8.45 -8.07
CA ASP A 110 10.82 9.26 -8.94
C ASP A 110 11.41 8.41 -10.08
N THR A 111 11.86 9.03 -11.13
CA THR A 111 12.40 8.34 -12.33
C THR A 111 13.69 7.55 -12.06
N LEU A 112 14.35 7.75 -10.93
CA LEU A 112 15.55 7.02 -10.51
C LEU A 112 15.24 5.88 -9.53
N GLY A 113 13.98 5.78 -9.04
CA GLY A 113 13.57 4.80 -8.06
C GLY A 113 14.24 4.97 -6.70
N GLN A 114 14.48 6.20 -6.28
CA GLN A 114 15.05 6.54 -4.99
C GLN A 114 13.99 6.89 -3.94
N GLU A 115 12.82 7.31 -4.41
CA GLU A 115 11.70 7.75 -3.60
C GLU A 115 10.44 7.02 -4.05
N VAL A 116 9.63 6.57 -3.10
CA VAL A 116 8.35 5.91 -3.39
C VAL A 116 7.25 6.38 -2.46
N ALA A 117 6.04 6.40 -2.97
CA ALA A 117 4.85 6.58 -2.16
C ALA A 117 3.70 5.71 -2.65
N VAL A 118 2.81 5.37 -1.72
CA VAL A 118 1.53 4.73 -1.99
C VAL A 118 0.41 5.57 -1.43
N ILE A 119 -0.70 5.69 -2.16
CA ILE A 119 -1.83 6.56 -1.80
C ILE A 119 -3.12 5.76 -1.86
N HIS A 120 -3.90 5.82 -0.79
CA HIS A 120 -5.30 5.45 -0.76
C HIS A 120 -6.13 6.64 -1.25
N ALA A 121 -6.45 6.68 -2.55
CA ALA A 121 -7.13 7.80 -3.19
C ALA A 121 -8.66 7.60 -3.20
N GLY A 122 -9.27 7.54 -2.02
CA GLY A 122 -10.71 7.66 -1.88
C GLY A 122 -11.18 9.09 -2.21
N TRP A 123 -12.44 9.26 -2.64
CA TRP A 123 -12.96 10.56 -3.09
C TRP A 123 -12.80 11.69 -2.05
N LYS A 124 -12.95 11.40 -0.76
CA LYS A 124 -12.73 12.37 0.33
C LYS A 124 -11.26 12.78 0.45
N GLY A 125 -10.34 11.81 0.31
CA GLY A 125 -8.90 12.07 0.31
C GLY A 125 -8.48 12.92 -0.88
N LEU A 126 -9.03 12.66 -2.07
CA LEU A 126 -8.81 13.46 -3.26
C LEU A 126 -9.26 14.92 -3.07
N LEU A 127 -10.46 15.13 -2.51
CA LEU A 127 -10.95 16.48 -2.19
C LEU A 127 -10.08 17.22 -1.16
N LYS A 128 -9.41 16.47 -0.27
CA LYS A 128 -8.50 17.02 0.75
C LYS A 128 -7.06 17.17 0.23
N GLY A 129 -6.80 16.85 -1.03
CA GLY A 129 -5.50 17.04 -1.67
C GLY A 129 -4.47 15.98 -1.29
N VAL A 130 -4.86 14.70 -1.10
CA VAL A 130 -3.92 13.63 -0.71
C VAL A 130 -2.80 13.43 -1.74
N ILE A 131 -3.09 13.59 -3.03
CA ILE A 131 -2.08 13.47 -4.09
C ILE A 131 -1.08 14.63 -3.98
N GLU A 132 -1.58 15.85 -3.90
CA GLU A 132 -0.76 17.06 -3.82
C GLU A 132 0.11 17.06 -2.56
N GLN A 133 -0.41 16.59 -1.42
CA GLN A 133 0.38 16.46 -0.20
C GLN A 133 1.45 15.38 -0.34
N THR A 134 1.14 14.28 -1.01
CA THR A 134 2.12 13.20 -1.25
C THR A 134 3.24 13.68 -2.17
N ILE A 135 2.92 14.38 -3.25
CA ILE A 135 3.92 14.93 -4.18
C ILE A 135 4.89 15.89 -3.47
N LYS A 136 4.41 16.68 -2.52
CA LYS A 136 5.27 17.59 -1.73
C LYS A 136 6.28 16.87 -0.84
N SER A 137 6.10 15.57 -0.58
CA SER A 137 7.04 14.77 0.20
C SER A 137 8.27 14.34 -0.60
N PHE A 138 8.21 14.45 -1.94
CA PHE A 138 9.30 14.10 -2.82
C PHE A 138 10.27 15.27 -2.99
N ASP A 139 11.57 14.97 -2.98
CA ASP A 139 12.61 15.92 -3.35
C ASP A 139 12.72 16.03 -4.89
N SER A 140 12.47 14.92 -5.59
CA SER A 140 12.49 14.86 -7.06
C SER A 140 11.29 15.57 -7.69
N GLN A 141 11.53 16.27 -8.81
CA GLN A 141 10.50 16.85 -9.65
C GLN A 141 10.05 15.91 -10.80
N ASN A 142 10.80 14.85 -11.05
CA ASN A 142 10.53 13.90 -12.13
C ASN A 142 9.89 12.65 -11.55
N LEU A 143 8.57 12.63 -11.55
CA LEU A 143 7.77 11.55 -10.93
C LEU A 143 7.03 10.76 -12.00
N VAL A 144 6.84 9.48 -11.74
CA VAL A 144 5.97 8.58 -12.49
C VAL A 144 4.95 7.96 -11.55
N ALA A 145 3.74 7.78 -12.03
CA ALA A 145 2.64 7.23 -11.25
C ALA A 145 1.93 6.09 -11.98
N HIS A 146 1.38 5.15 -11.21
CA HIS A 146 0.53 4.07 -11.67
C HIS A 146 -0.69 3.96 -10.74
N PHE A 147 -1.84 3.58 -11.31
CA PHE A 147 -3.12 3.40 -10.63
C PHE A 147 -3.97 2.31 -11.30
#